data_c04983e3eec2f5d24398c54a0fb74af0
#
_entry.id   c04983e3eec2f5d24398c54a0fb74af0
#
_cell.length_a   1.000
_cell.length_b   1.000
_cell.length_c   1.000
_cell.angle_alpha   90.00
_cell.angle_beta   90.00
_cell.angle_gamma   90.00
#
_symmetry.space_group_name_H-M   'P 1'
#
loop_
_entity.id
_entity.type
_entity.pdbx_description
1 polymer ?
#
loop_
_entity_poly.entity_id
_entity_poly.type
_entity_poly.pdbx_seq_one_letter_code
_entity_poly.pdbx_strand_id
1 'polypeptide(L)'
;MARFEPYILSGPDHERVPVAIEEMTRADAESTNQPPLWQTDWTSDFIQNEEYQKYAVRTPEGELVALGAYEILERALVVHIVYLESSPASNPTLQSEPRYHGIGRVLMAFGIKLSIDNDLGGDITFEAKTPELERHYVRDFGALPLPPLGAGEAPRCLITGEAAKRVFVSYLV
;
A
#
# COMPACT_ATOMS: atom_id res chain seq x y z
N MET A 1 21.31 -12.73 -7.57
CA MET A 1 20.34 -11.70 -8.00
C MET A 1 19.44 -11.35 -6.81
N ALA A 2 19.31 -10.08 -6.51
CA ALA A 2 18.45 -9.62 -5.41
C ALA A 2 16.99 -9.99 -5.66
N ARG A 3 16.30 -10.41 -4.59
CA ARG A 3 14.92 -10.86 -4.65
C ARG A 3 14.07 -10.03 -3.68
N PHE A 4 12.86 -9.67 -4.10
CA PHE A 4 11.91 -8.95 -3.25
C PHE A 4 11.29 -9.92 -2.26
N GLU A 5 11.53 -9.70 -0.98
CA GLU A 5 10.99 -10.50 0.12
C GLU A 5 10.25 -9.59 1.10
N PRO A 6 8.93 -9.41 0.90
CA PRO A 6 8.15 -8.51 1.74
C PRO A 6 7.96 -9.07 3.15
N TYR A 7 7.93 -8.16 4.12
CA TYR A 7 7.66 -8.49 5.51
C TYR A 7 6.91 -7.36 6.20
N ILE A 8 6.25 -7.71 7.30
CA ILE A 8 5.65 -6.78 8.24
C ILE A 8 6.28 -7.02 9.62
N LEU A 9 5.92 -6.20 10.59
CA LEU A 9 6.47 -6.31 11.95
C LEU A 9 5.37 -6.73 12.92
N SER A 10 5.66 -7.70 13.79
CA SER A 10 4.73 -8.08 14.86
C SER A 10 4.54 -6.95 15.86
N GLY A 11 3.34 -6.85 16.44
CA GLY A 11 2.96 -5.74 17.29
C GLY A 11 3.88 -5.48 18.47
N PRO A 12 3.99 -6.41 19.46
CA PRO A 12 4.75 -6.11 20.66
C PRO A 12 6.27 -6.16 20.47
N ASP A 13 6.77 -7.09 19.67
CA ASP A 13 8.20 -7.40 19.61
C ASP A 13 8.91 -6.79 18.40
N HIS A 14 8.17 -6.25 17.43
CA HIS A 14 8.69 -5.72 16.16
C HIS A 14 9.56 -6.72 15.40
N GLU A 15 9.30 -8.02 15.58
CA GLU A 15 9.94 -9.07 14.79
C GLU A 15 9.40 -9.11 13.39
N ARG A 16 10.26 -9.44 12.43
CA ARG A 16 9.86 -9.57 11.03
C ARG A 16 8.99 -10.80 10.82
N VAL A 17 7.86 -10.59 10.17
CA VAL A 17 6.93 -11.63 9.75
C VAL A 17 6.90 -11.60 8.23
N PRO A 18 7.40 -12.65 7.54
CA PRO A 18 7.33 -12.67 6.07
C PRO A 18 5.88 -12.71 5.63
N VAL A 19 5.59 -12.05 4.52
CA VAL A 19 4.23 -12.05 3.96
C VAL A 19 4.28 -12.40 2.47
N ALA A 20 3.16 -12.94 1.98
CA ALA A 20 2.94 -13.11 0.55
C ALA A 20 2.02 -11.98 0.06
N ILE A 21 2.34 -11.39 -1.08
CA ILE A 21 1.50 -10.42 -1.76
C ILE A 21 1.03 -11.05 -3.06
N GLU A 22 -0.26 -11.32 -3.14
CA GLU A 22 -0.88 -12.08 -4.23
C GLU A 22 -2.09 -11.34 -4.76
N GLU A 23 -2.56 -11.70 -5.95
CA GLU A 23 -3.80 -11.13 -6.47
C GLU A 23 -4.95 -11.32 -5.49
N MET A 24 -5.72 -10.25 -5.25
CA MET A 24 -6.90 -10.29 -4.41
C MET A 24 -7.96 -11.20 -5.04
N THR A 25 -8.51 -12.12 -4.26
CA THR A 25 -9.61 -12.96 -4.68
C THR A 25 -10.95 -12.29 -4.38
N ARG A 26 -12.02 -12.80 -5.01
CA ARG A 26 -13.38 -12.38 -4.68
C ARG A 26 -13.71 -12.63 -3.21
N ALA A 27 -13.28 -13.76 -2.66
CA ALA A 27 -13.47 -14.08 -1.25
C ALA A 27 -12.78 -13.08 -0.33
N ASP A 28 -11.59 -12.59 -0.69
CA ASP A 28 -10.91 -11.55 0.05
C ASP A 28 -11.76 -10.27 0.11
N ALA A 29 -12.27 -9.82 -1.04
CA ALA A 29 -13.12 -8.64 -1.10
C ALA A 29 -14.40 -8.81 -0.27
N GLU A 30 -15.08 -9.95 -0.40
CA GLU A 30 -16.30 -10.25 0.33
C GLU A 30 -16.07 -10.32 1.85
N SER A 31 -14.90 -10.75 2.29
CA SER A 31 -14.57 -10.83 3.72
C SER A 31 -14.56 -9.45 4.41
N THR A 32 -14.36 -8.38 3.66
CA THR A 32 -14.36 -7.03 4.23
C THR A 32 -15.74 -6.56 4.70
N ASN A 33 -16.81 -7.23 4.27
CA ASN A 33 -18.20 -6.97 4.66
C ASN A 33 -18.69 -7.89 5.78
N GLN A 34 -17.82 -8.71 6.34
CA GLN A 34 -18.14 -9.62 7.44
C GLN A 34 -17.43 -9.17 8.71
N PRO A 35 -18.02 -9.35 9.90
CA PRO A 35 -17.34 -8.99 11.14
C PRO A 35 -16.01 -9.76 11.31
N PRO A 36 -14.96 -9.08 11.76
CA PRO A 36 -14.85 -7.65 12.00
C PRO A 36 -14.81 -6.84 10.69
N LEU A 37 -15.65 -5.82 10.59
CA LEU A 37 -15.81 -5.04 9.37
C LEU A 37 -14.58 -4.17 9.08
N TRP A 38 -14.16 -4.17 7.82
CA TRP A 38 -13.18 -3.22 7.34
C TRP A 38 -13.82 -1.84 7.16
N GLN A 39 -13.00 -0.80 7.09
CA GLN A 39 -13.50 0.57 6.91
C GLN A 39 -14.08 0.79 5.51
N THR A 40 -13.59 0.03 4.53
CA THR A 40 -14.06 0.10 3.15
C THR A 40 -14.62 -1.24 2.72
N ASP A 41 -15.74 -1.19 2.00
CA ASP A 41 -16.27 -2.34 1.29
C ASP A 41 -15.47 -2.56 0.00
N TRP A 42 -14.63 -3.58 -0.01
CA TRP A 42 -13.78 -3.90 -1.16
C TRP A 42 -14.53 -4.55 -2.32
N THR A 43 -15.84 -4.81 -2.15
CA THR A 43 -16.73 -5.21 -3.27
C THR A 43 -17.38 -4.01 -3.97
N SER A 44 -17.15 -2.79 -3.49
CA SER A 44 -17.75 -1.57 -4.05
C SER A 44 -17.30 -1.31 -5.48
N ASP A 45 -18.13 -0.62 -6.25
CA ASP A 45 -17.83 -0.28 -7.65
C ASP A 45 -16.54 0.54 -7.78
N PHE A 46 -16.24 1.40 -6.81
CA PHE A 46 -15.00 2.16 -6.80
C PHE A 46 -13.77 1.25 -6.84
N ILE A 47 -13.75 0.20 -6.03
CA ILE A 47 -12.64 -0.75 -5.97
C ILE A 47 -12.67 -1.72 -7.15
N GLN A 48 -13.85 -2.11 -7.63
CA GLN A 48 -14.01 -3.11 -8.69
C GLN A 48 -13.77 -2.59 -10.10
N ASN A 49 -13.18 -1.40 -10.22
CA ASN A 49 -12.73 -0.88 -11.50
C ASN A 49 -11.70 -1.83 -12.14
N GLU A 50 -11.94 -2.23 -13.37
CA GLU A 50 -11.08 -3.18 -14.09
C GLU A 50 -9.67 -2.64 -14.38
N GLU A 51 -9.51 -1.31 -14.38
CA GLU A 51 -8.21 -0.66 -14.54
C GLU A 51 -7.30 -0.85 -13.32
N TYR A 52 -7.84 -1.24 -12.18
CA TYR A 52 -7.08 -1.41 -10.95
C TYR A 52 -6.58 -2.84 -10.80
N GLN A 53 -5.30 -2.96 -10.47
CA GLN A 53 -4.71 -4.21 -10.01
C GLN A 53 -4.84 -4.27 -8.48
N LYS A 54 -5.42 -5.34 -7.98
CA LYS A 54 -5.74 -5.50 -6.55
C LYS A 54 -4.97 -6.68 -5.98
N TYR A 55 -4.41 -6.47 -4.79
CA TYR A 55 -3.56 -7.46 -4.13
C TYR A 55 -3.94 -7.63 -2.68
N ALA A 56 -3.71 -8.85 -2.18
CA ALA A 56 -3.91 -9.22 -0.79
C ALA A 56 -2.56 -9.57 -0.17
N VAL A 57 -2.38 -9.13 1.07
CA VAL A 57 -1.19 -9.44 1.87
C VAL A 57 -1.56 -10.48 2.92
N ARG A 58 -0.86 -11.60 2.95
CA ARG A 58 -1.11 -12.71 3.86
C ARG A 58 0.12 -13.10 4.66
N THR A 59 -0.10 -13.48 5.91
CA THR A 59 0.92 -14.14 6.74
C THR A 59 1.15 -15.59 6.27
N PRO A 60 2.23 -16.26 6.74
CA PRO A 60 2.44 -17.67 6.42
C PRO A 60 1.30 -18.59 6.85
N GLU A 61 0.55 -18.21 7.89
CA GLU A 61 -0.62 -18.96 8.36
C GLU A 61 -1.89 -18.69 7.55
N GLY A 62 -1.81 -17.80 6.54
CA GLY A 62 -2.93 -17.49 5.67
C GLY A 62 -3.83 -16.35 6.15
N GLU A 63 -3.45 -15.64 7.22
CA GLU A 63 -4.21 -14.48 7.70
C GLU A 63 -4.13 -13.34 6.70
N LEU A 64 -5.29 -12.80 6.29
CA LEU A 64 -5.38 -11.61 5.45
C LEU A 64 -5.11 -10.36 6.31
N VAL A 65 -4.00 -9.69 6.07
CA VAL A 65 -3.58 -8.53 6.89
C VAL A 65 -3.78 -7.19 6.19
N ALA A 66 -3.91 -7.17 4.88
CA ALA A 66 -4.12 -5.93 4.14
C ALA A 66 -4.59 -6.20 2.71
N LEU A 67 -5.17 -5.17 2.11
CA LEU A 67 -5.51 -5.12 0.69
C LEU A 67 -4.97 -3.83 0.08
N GLY A 68 -4.59 -3.89 -1.19
CA GLY A 68 -4.10 -2.74 -1.93
C GLY A 68 -4.63 -2.72 -3.35
N ALA A 69 -5.01 -1.54 -3.84
CA ALA A 69 -5.43 -1.29 -5.21
C ALA A 69 -4.48 -0.31 -5.88
N TYR A 70 -4.02 -0.66 -7.07
CA TYR A 70 -3.01 0.07 -7.84
C TYR A 70 -3.47 0.27 -9.27
N GLU A 71 -3.08 1.39 -9.86
CA GLU A 71 -3.33 1.67 -11.27
C GLU A 71 -2.00 1.95 -11.96
N ILE A 72 -1.73 1.23 -13.05
CA ILE A 72 -0.52 1.42 -13.84
C ILE A 72 -0.79 2.51 -14.88
N LEU A 73 -0.20 3.67 -14.69
CA LEU A 73 -0.38 4.84 -15.56
C LEU A 73 0.81 4.98 -16.49
N GLU A 74 0.82 4.20 -17.58
CA GLU A 74 1.95 4.16 -18.51
C GLU A 74 2.25 5.52 -19.12
N ARG A 75 1.23 6.32 -19.47
CA ARG A 75 1.42 7.64 -20.05
C ARG A 75 2.01 8.65 -19.07
N ALA A 76 1.72 8.49 -17.80
CA ALA A 76 2.28 9.33 -16.73
C ALA A 76 3.60 8.78 -16.18
N LEU A 77 4.00 7.59 -16.61
CA LEU A 77 5.23 6.89 -16.19
C LEU A 77 5.27 6.61 -14.69
N VAL A 78 4.12 6.34 -14.08
CA VAL A 78 4.02 6.03 -12.64
C VAL A 78 3.02 4.90 -12.41
N VAL A 79 3.16 4.25 -11.26
CA VAL A 79 2.08 3.46 -10.66
C VAL A 79 1.39 4.34 -9.63
N HIS A 80 0.07 4.50 -9.75
CA HIS A 80 -0.73 5.23 -8.79
C HIS A 80 -1.30 4.28 -7.76
N ILE A 81 -1.04 4.55 -6.47
CA ILE A 81 -1.67 3.81 -5.37
C ILE A 81 -3.06 4.39 -5.18
N VAL A 82 -4.08 3.61 -5.53
CA VAL A 82 -5.47 4.05 -5.46
C VAL A 82 -6.00 3.98 -4.03
N TYR A 83 -5.77 2.85 -3.35
CA TYR A 83 -6.23 2.65 -1.99
C TYR A 83 -5.43 1.55 -1.29
N LEU A 84 -5.13 1.76 -0.02
CA LEU A 84 -4.48 0.77 0.84
C LEU A 84 -5.28 0.68 2.15
N GLU A 85 -5.50 -0.52 2.61
CA GLU A 85 -6.17 -0.71 3.90
C GLU A 85 -5.61 -1.92 4.65
N SER A 86 -5.28 -1.71 5.93
CA SER A 86 -4.94 -2.79 6.86
C SER A 86 -6.22 -3.44 7.39
N SER A 87 -6.14 -4.74 7.70
CA SER A 87 -7.24 -5.43 8.39
C SER A 87 -7.59 -4.73 9.70
N PRO A 88 -8.83 -4.89 10.23
CA PRO A 88 -9.24 -4.21 11.46
C PRO A 88 -8.30 -4.42 12.65
N ALA A 89 -7.74 -5.63 12.80
CA ALA A 89 -6.82 -5.94 13.90
C ALA A 89 -5.50 -5.17 13.82
N SER A 90 -5.10 -4.70 12.64
CA SER A 90 -3.85 -3.96 12.41
C SER A 90 -4.08 -2.52 11.97
N ASN A 91 -5.32 -2.06 11.90
CA ASN A 91 -5.64 -0.71 11.48
C ASN A 91 -5.42 0.26 12.65
N PRO A 92 -4.45 1.19 12.56
CA PRO A 92 -4.16 2.12 13.66
C PRO A 92 -5.32 3.10 13.94
N THR A 93 -6.26 3.26 13.01
CA THR A 93 -7.46 4.05 13.24
C THR A 93 -8.44 3.34 14.16
N LEU A 94 -8.44 2.01 14.16
CA LEU A 94 -9.37 1.17 14.92
C LEU A 94 -8.75 0.58 16.18
N GLN A 95 -7.43 0.44 16.22
CA GLN A 95 -6.71 -0.22 17.32
C GLN A 95 -5.66 0.70 17.91
N SER A 96 -5.62 0.79 19.24
CA SER A 96 -4.52 1.47 19.95
C SER A 96 -3.21 0.66 19.89
N GLU A 97 -3.34 -0.66 19.82
CA GLU A 97 -2.21 -1.59 19.70
C GLU A 97 -2.41 -2.49 18.48
N PRO A 98 -2.02 -2.02 17.27
CA PRO A 98 -2.14 -2.83 16.06
C PRO A 98 -1.38 -4.15 16.18
N ARG A 99 -1.97 -5.22 15.65
CA ARG A 99 -1.35 -6.56 15.66
C ARG A 99 -0.06 -6.59 14.85
N TYR A 100 -0.04 -5.91 13.71
CA TYR A 100 1.13 -5.78 12.85
C TYR A 100 1.39 -4.32 12.49
N HIS A 101 2.67 -3.98 12.29
CA HIS A 101 3.13 -2.67 11.86
C HIS A 101 3.87 -2.77 10.52
N GLY A 102 4.05 -1.64 9.86
CA GLY A 102 4.81 -1.58 8.62
C GLY A 102 4.04 -2.04 7.39
N ILE A 103 2.73 -2.23 7.49
CA ILE A 103 1.87 -2.67 6.40
C ILE A 103 1.84 -1.63 5.28
N GLY A 104 1.66 -0.36 5.61
CA GLY A 104 1.67 0.72 4.61
C GLY A 104 2.99 0.80 3.86
N ARG A 105 4.10 0.64 4.58
CA ARG A 105 5.44 0.67 3.99
C ARG A 105 5.66 -0.47 2.99
N VAL A 106 5.29 -1.70 3.34
CA VAL A 106 5.46 -2.84 2.44
C VAL A 106 4.55 -2.73 1.20
N LEU A 107 3.36 -2.17 1.35
CA LEU A 107 2.45 -1.94 0.23
C LEU A 107 2.97 -0.83 -0.70
N MET A 108 3.61 0.20 -0.16
CA MET A 108 4.32 1.20 -0.97
C MET A 108 5.49 0.58 -1.71
N ALA A 109 6.29 -0.25 -1.05
CA ALA A 109 7.38 -0.97 -1.68
C ALA A 109 6.89 -1.88 -2.80
N PHE A 110 5.75 -2.52 -2.62
CA PHE A 110 5.11 -3.31 -3.66
C PHE A 110 4.66 -2.47 -4.86
N GLY A 111 4.12 -1.28 -4.61
CA GLY A 111 3.82 -0.32 -5.68
C GLY A 111 5.06 0.07 -6.48
N ILE A 112 6.18 0.28 -5.80
CA ILE A 112 7.48 0.55 -6.45
C ILE A 112 7.90 -0.65 -7.29
N LYS A 113 7.74 -1.87 -6.76
CA LYS A 113 8.02 -3.11 -7.50
C LYS A 113 7.17 -3.20 -8.77
N LEU A 114 5.87 -2.93 -8.69
CA LEU A 114 4.98 -2.90 -9.85
C LEU A 114 5.46 -1.88 -10.89
N SER A 115 5.92 -0.71 -10.45
CA SER A 115 6.47 0.32 -11.32
C SER A 115 7.72 -0.17 -12.04
N ILE A 116 8.65 -0.80 -11.32
CA ILE A 116 9.87 -1.39 -11.90
C ILE A 116 9.51 -2.49 -12.90
N ASP A 117 8.61 -3.39 -12.53
CA ASP A 117 8.22 -4.54 -13.37
C ASP A 117 7.50 -4.09 -14.66
N ASN A 118 6.96 -2.88 -14.69
CA ASN A 118 6.31 -2.28 -15.86
C ASN A 118 7.18 -1.22 -16.56
N ASP A 119 8.47 -1.20 -16.29
CA ASP A 119 9.45 -0.30 -16.90
C ASP A 119 9.19 1.19 -16.62
N LEU A 120 8.60 1.50 -15.46
CA LEU A 120 8.29 2.87 -15.05
C LEU A 120 9.27 3.44 -14.02
N GLY A 121 10.41 2.78 -13.82
CA GLY A 121 11.54 3.29 -13.04
C GLY A 121 11.38 3.30 -11.53
N GLY A 122 10.30 2.74 -11.01
CA GLY A 122 10.03 2.71 -9.57
C GLY A 122 9.22 3.90 -9.06
N ASP A 123 8.78 4.78 -9.92
CA ASP A 123 8.02 5.96 -9.53
C ASP A 123 6.58 5.59 -9.17
N ILE A 124 6.11 6.10 -8.04
CA ILE A 124 4.74 5.91 -7.55
C ILE A 124 4.13 7.25 -7.13
N THR A 125 2.81 7.35 -7.30
CA THR A 125 2.02 8.48 -6.80
C THR A 125 0.89 7.98 -5.91
N PHE A 126 0.43 8.84 -5.01
CA PHE A 126 -0.72 8.57 -4.15
C PHE A 126 -1.28 9.87 -3.60
N GLU A 127 -2.50 9.81 -3.08
CA GLU A 127 -3.13 10.94 -2.40
C GLU A 127 -2.89 10.84 -0.89
N ALA A 128 -2.55 11.95 -0.26
CA ALA A 128 -2.51 12.07 1.18
C ALA A 128 -3.89 12.53 1.68
N LYS A 129 -4.53 11.73 2.52
CA LYS A 129 -5.89 12.01 3.01
C LYS A 129 -5.96 13.24 3.91
N THR A 130 -4.86 13.58 4.57
CA THR A 130 -4.78 14.73 5.48
C THR A 130 -3.45 15.44 5.33
N PRO A 131 -3.34 16.75 5.71
CA PRO A 131 -2.06 17.45 5.74
C PRO A 131 -1.03 16.81 6.67
N GLU A 132 -1.47 16.17 7.75
CA GLU A 132 -0.61 15.44 8.68
C GLU A 132 0.03 14.23 8.00
N LEU A 133 -0.75 13.47 7.24
CA LEU A 133 -0.25 12.33 6.47
C LEU A 133 0.71 12.79 5.37
N GLU A 134 0.42 13.88 4.69
CA GLU A 134 1.35 14.45 3.69
C GLU A 134 2.71 14.75 4.33
N ARG A 135 2.72 15.44 5.48
CA ARG A 135 3.95 15.72 6.22
C ARG A 135 4.69 14.46 6.63
N HIS A 136 3.96 13.42 7.05
CA HIS A 136 4.52 12.13 7.39
C HIS A 136 5.23 11.48 6.18
N TYR A 137 4.58 11.45 5.03
CA TYR A 137 5.16 10.86 3.82
C TYR A 137 6.38 11.65 3.33
N VAL A 138 6.33 12.97 3.40
CA VAL A 138 7.48 13.82 3.03
C VAL A 138 8.66 13.55 3.97
N ARG A 139 8.42 13.53 5.26
CA ARG A 139 9.48 13.35 6.27
C ARG A 139 10.06 11.95 6.28
N ASP A 140 9.20 10.91 6.27
CA ASP A 140 9.62 9.53 6.53
C ASP A 140 9.91 8.75 5.25
N PHE A 141 9.33 9.13 4.12
CA PHE A 141 9.50 8.43 2.85
C PHE A 141 10.16 9.27 1.77
N GLY A 142 10.46 10.53 2.04
CA GLY A 142 11.05 11.42 1.04
C GLY A 142 10.10 11.76 -0.11
N ALA A 143 8.79 11.73 0.15
CA ALA A 143 7.80 12.05 -0.87
C ALA A 143 7.88 13.52 -1.27
N LEU A 144 7.62 13.79 -2.55
CA LEU A 144 7.53 15.13 -3.11
C LEU A 144 6.05 15.52 -3.20
N PRO A 145 5.63 16.62 -2.56
CA PRO A 145 4.26 17.10 -2.71
C PRO A 145 4.00 17.53 -4.16
N LEU A 146 2.84 17.12 -4.69
CA LEU A 146 2.36 17.55 -6.00
C LEU A 146 1.10 18.39 -5.82
N PRO A 147 0.84 19.34 -6.75
CA PRO A 147 -0.42 20.08 -6.73
C PRO A 147 -1.60 19.11 -6.88
N PRO A 148 -2.75 19.39 -6.20
CA PRO A 148 -3.96 18.62 -6.43
C PRO A 148 -4.42 18.77 -7.90
N LEU A 149 -5.12 17.73 -8.41
CA LEU A 149 -5.61 17.74 -9.79
C LEU A 149 -6.71 18.78 -10.02
N GLY A 150 -7.44 19.14 -8.97
CA GLY A 150 -8.51 20.12 -9.03
C GLY A 150 -8.75 20.80 -7.69
N ALA A 151 -9.54 21.88 -7.70
CA ALA A 151 -9.89 22.59 -6.49
C ALA A 151 -10.68 21.68 -5.55
N GLY A 152 -10.27 21.62 -4.28
CA GLY A 152 -10.90 20.77 -3.26
C GLY A 152 -10.50 19.31 -3.28
N GLU A 153 -9.62 18.89 -4.21
CA GLU A 153 -9.08 17.53 -4.22
C GLU A 153 -7.94 17.36 -3.21
N ALA A 154 -7.72 16.12 -2.82
CA ALA A 154 -6.66 15.79 -1.86
C ALA A 154 -5.27 16.10 -2.41
N PRO A 155 -4.31 16.51 -1.56
CA PRO A 155 -2.92 16.66 -1.95
C PRO A 155 -2.36 15.33 -2.46
N ARG A 156 -1.51 15.42 -3.48
CA ARG A 156 -0.84 14.24 -4.05
C ARG A 156 0.63 14.22 -3.66
N CYS A 157 1.19 13.03 -3.62
CA CYS A 157 2.60 12.80 -3.35
C CYS A 157 3.21 11.95 -4.46
N LEU A 158 4.50 12.19 -4.72
CA LEU A 158 5.33 11.40 -5.62
C LEU A 158 6.52 10.85 -4.84
N ILE A 159 6.76 9.55 -4.94
CA ILE A 159 7.99 8.94 -4.47
C ILE A 159 8.76 8.48 -5.70
N THR A 160 10.00 8.97 -5.86
CA THR A 160 10.84 8.74 -7.04
C THR A 160 12.32 8.68 -6.67
N GLY A 161 13.16 8.23 -7.59
CA GLY A 161 14.61 8.28 -7.47
C GLY A 161 15.15 7.57 -6.21
N GLU A 162 16.04 8.26 -5.50
CA GLU A 162 16.66 7.71 -4.29
C GLU A 162 15.67 7.45 -3.16
N ALA A 163 14.60 8.22 -3.08
CA ALA A 163 13.55 7.99 -2.07
C ALA A 163 12.84 6.64 -2.33
N ALA A 164 12.46 6.36 -3.58
CA ALA A 164 11.87 5.08 -3.96
C ALA A 164 12.85 3.93 -3.72
N LYS A 165 14.10 4.13 -4.08
CA LYS A 165 15.16 3.13 -3.87
C LYS A 165 15.31 2.78 -2.38
N ARG A 166 15.36 3.77 -1.50
CA ARG A 166 15.50 3.53 -0.06
C ARG A 166 14.35 2.69 0.50
N VAL A 167 13.11 2.94 0.07
CA VAL A 167 11.95 2.14 0.49
C VAL A 167 12.09 0.72 -0.04
N PHE A 168 12.39 0.57 -1.32
CA PHE A 168 12.40 -0.73 -2.01
C PHE A 168 13.53 -1.64 -1.51
N VAL A 169 14.74 -1.12 -1.34
CA VAL A 169 15.89 -1.95 -0.92
C VAL A 169 15.73 -2.54 0.47
N SER A 170 14.85 -1.99 1.30
CA SER A 170 14.54 -2.56 2.61
C SER A 170 13.98 -3.98 2.54
N TYR A 171 13.43 -4.36 1.38
CA TYR A 171 12.80 -5.66 1.14
C TYR A 171 13.56 -6.52 0.14
N LEU A 172 14.79 -6.15 -0.20
CA LEU A 172 15.63 -6.96 -1.07
C LEU A 172 16.58 -7.85 -0.26
N VAL A 173 16.70 -9.10 -0.72
CA VAL A 173 17.61 -10.09 -0.13
C VAL A 173 18.52 -10.68 -1.22
#